data_a2a27c1f4c4a3d43067cc33da401fec8
#
_entry.id   a2a27c1f4c4a3d43067cc33da401fec8
#
_cell.length_a   1.000
_cell.length_b   1.000
_cell.length_c   1.000
_cell.angle_alpha   90.00
_cell.angle_beta   90.00
_cell.angle_gamma   90.00
#
_symmetry.space_group_name_H-M   'P 1'
#
loop_
_entity.id
_entity.type
_entity.pdbx_description
1 polymer ?
#
loop_
_entity_poly.entity_id
_entity_poly.type
_entity_poly.pdbx_seq_one_letter_code
_entity_poly.pdbx_strand_id
1 'polypeptide(L)'
;MSKELIRLTDCVMAFDDEVVLDKINLSIKDKEFLTLLGPSGCGKTTTLRIIGGFQTPTSGDVLFDGVRINAVPPHKRTINTVFQKYALFPHLNVYENIAFGLRIPKADASGVKVKLPEEEIDRRVMEMLEIVNLRGFEKRRTTQLSGGQQQRVAIARALVNQPKVLLLDEPLGALDLKLRKDMQNELKRIQKAMEITFVYVTHDQEEALAMSDTVVVMDAGRIQQIGS
;
A
#
# COMPACT_ATOMS: atom_id res chain seq x y z
N MET A 1 -16.69 15.37 9.68
CA MET A 1 -15.75 15.40 8.52
C MET A 1 -14.63 14.43 8.80
N SER A 2 -14.29 13.53 7.86
CA SER A 2 -13.17 12.61 8.01
C SER A 2 -11.85 13.40 8.08
N LYS A 3 -10.96 13.01 8.98
CA LYS A 3 -9.65 13.64 9.18
C LYS A 3 -8.77 13.47 7.94
N GLU A 4 -8.08 14.51 7.52
CA GLU A 4 -7.03 14.40 6.51
C GLU A 4 -5.82 13.67 7.11
N LEU A 5 -5.36 12.60 6.44
CA LEU A 5 -4.23 11.80 6.90
C LEU A 5 -2.95 12.12 6.12
N ILE A 6 -3.06 12.27 4.78
CA ILE A 6 -1.91 12.62 3.92
C ILE A 6 -2.28 13.85 3.10
N ARG A 7 -1.35 14.78 2.97
CA ARG A 7 -1.44 15.93 2.06
C ARG A 7 -0.17 16.05 1.23
N LEU A 8 -0.34 16.15 -0.07
CA LEU A 8 0.69 16.60 -1.00
C LEU A 8 0.38 18.04 -1.37
N THR A 9 1.40 18.92 -1.28
CA THR A 9 1.25 20.34 -1.61
C THR A 9 2.32 20.74 -2.62
N ASP A 10 1.90 21.17 -3.81
CA ASP A 10 2.75 21.58 -4.92
C ASP A 10 3.91 20.62 -5.20
N CYS A 11 3.65 19.30 -5.07
CA CYS A 11 4.67 18.29 -5.26
C CYS A 11 5.08 18.20 -6.73
N VAL A 12 6.35 18.45 -6.99
CA VAL A 12 7.00 18.30 -8.31
C VAL A 12 8.01 17.16 -8.22
N MET A 13 8.06 16.34 -9.26
CA MET A 13 9.10 15.35 -9.45
C MET A 13 9.66 15.43 -10.85
N ALA A 14 10.96 15.67 -10.94
CA ALA A 14 11.70 15.68 -12.20
C ALA A 14 12.83 14.64 -12.12
N PHE A 15 13.10 13.98 -13.24
CA PHE A 15 14.27 13.13 -13.46
C PHE A 15 15.05 13.79 -14.62
N ASP A 16 16.26 14.18 -14.32
CA ASP A 16 17.07 15.01 -15.22
C ASP A 16 16.26 16.23 -15.70
N ASP A 17 15.97 16.35 -17.00
CA ASP A 17 15.21 17.45 -17.59
C ASP A 17 13.71 17.14 -17.77
N GLU A 18 13.24 15.94 -17.41
CA GLU A 18 11.86 15.51 -17.60
C GLU A 18 11.03 15.68 -16.32
N VAL A 19 9.98 16.50 -16.38
CA VAL A 19 9.02 16.67 -15.27
C VAL A 19 7.97 15.58 -15.35
N VAL A 20 8.01 14.63 -14.41
CA VAL A 20 7.06 13.51 -14.30
C VAL A 20 5.85 13.86 -13.46
N LEU A 21 6.00 14.73 -12.45
CA LEU A 21 4.88 15.28 -11.68
C LEU A 21 5.01 16.80 -11.64
N ASP A 22 3.91 17.49 -11.97
CA ASP A 22 3.86 18.94 -12.02
C ASP A 22 2.83 19.47 -11.03
N LYS A 23 3.33 19.93 -9.86
CA LYS A 23 2.56 20.59 -8.79
C LYS A 23 1.34 19.79 -8.34
N ILE A 24 1.56 18.52 -8.02
CA ILE A 24 0.49 17.67 -7.47
C ILE A 24 0.01 18.20 -6.13
N ASN A 25 -1.27 18.50 -6.06
CA ASN A 25 -2.00 18.86 -4.83
C ASN A 25 -3.06 17.80 -4.56
N LEU A 26 -2.90 17.02 -3.49
CA LEU A 26 -3.77 15.89 -3.18
C LEU A 26 -3.96 15.76 -1.66
N SER A 27 -5.21 15.64 -1.24
CA SER A 27 -5.58 15.32 0.14
C SER A 27 -6.16 13.92 0.21
N ILE A 28 -5.64 13.09 1.11
CA ILE A 28 -6.09 11.71 1.37
C ILE A 28 -6.63 11.65 2.79
N LYS A 29 -7.88 11.19 2.93
CA LYS A 29 -8.56 11.12 4.22
C LYS A 29 -8.22 9.82 4.96
N ASP A 30 -8.35 9.86 6.28
CA ASP A 30 -8.20 8.67 7.10
C ASP A 30 -9.30 7.64 6.81
N LYS A 31 -8.90 6.38 6.69
CA LYS A 31 -9.76 5.22 6.43
C LYS A 31 -10.50 5.24 5.07
N GLU A 32 -10.10 6.08 4.12
CA GLU A 32 -10.68 6.05 2.78
C GLU A 32 -9.96 5.05 1.86
N PHE A 33 -10.67 4.58 0.85
CA PHE A 33 -10.13 3.89 -0.31
C PHE A 33 -9.99 4.89 -1.45
N LEU A 34 -8.77 5.40 -1.66
CA LEU A 34 -8.48 6.34 -2.74
C LEU A 34 -7.80 5.63 -3.92
N THR A 35 -8.27 5.88 -5.13
CA THR A 35 -7.63 5.36 -6.35
C THR A 35 -7.03 6.46 -7.21
N LEU A 36 -5.77 6.26 -7.61
CA LEU A 36 -5.09 7.02 -8.66
C LEU A 36 -5.35 6.30 -10.00
N LEU A 37 -6.11 6.91 -10.89
CA LEU A 37 -6.50 6.39 -12.20
C LEU A 37 -5.84 7.19 -13.31
N GLY A 38 -5.39 6.54 -14.39
CA GLY A 38 -4.88 7.22 -15.58
C GLY A 38 -4.04 6.31 -16.46
N PRO A 39 -3.58 6.78 -17.63
CA PRO A 39 -2.77 6.00 -18.55
C PRO A 39 -1.39 5.67 -17.98
N SER A 40 -0.70 4.70 -18.60
CA SER A 40 0.69 4.38 -18.25
C SER A 40 1.59 5.58 -18.41
N GLY A 41 2.52 5.80 -17.48
CA GLY A 41 3.46 6.93 -17.54
C GLY A 41 2.92 8.28 -17.03
N CYS A 42 1.65 8.39 -16.62
CA CYS A 42 1.09 9.67 -16.16
C CYS A 42 1.49 10.10 -14.72
N GLY A 43 2.38 9.35 -14.04
CA GLY A 43 2.90 9.73 -12.73
C GLY A 43 2.29 9.02 -11.51
N LYS A 44 1.32 8.10 -11.65
CA LYS A 44 0.64 7.39 -10.54
C LYS A 44 1.63 6.66 -9.60
N THR A 45 2.44 5.76 -10.17
CA THR A 45 3.45 5.01 -9.42
C THR A 45 4.49 5.94 -8.78
N THR A 46 4.85 7.04 -9.45
CA THR A 46 5.77 8.06 -8.89
C THR A 46 5.14 8.74 -7.68
N THR A 47 3.86 9.14 -7.77
CA THR A 47 3.11 9.71 -6.63
C THR A 47 3.06 8.72 -5.46
N LEU A 48 2.75 7.46 -5.74
CA LEU A 48 2.73 6.40 -4.72
C LEU A 48 4.11 6.21 -4.08
N ARG A 49 5.20 6.22 -4.86
CA ARG A 49 6.58 6.12 -4.34
C ARG A 49 6.99 7.30 -3.47
N ILE A 50 6.54 8.50 -3.79
CA ILE A 50 6.74 9.70 -2.96
C ILE A 50 6.02 9.54 -1.63
N ILE A 51 4.76 9.12 -1.62
CA ILE A 51 3.99 8.85 -0.39
C ILE A 51 4.67 7.76 0.44
N GLY A 52 5.15 6.69 -0.20
CA GLY A 52 5.87 5.59 0.44
C GLY A 52 7.28 5.94 0.93
N GLY A 53 7.87 7.07 0.49
CA GLY A 53 9.21 7.50 0.85
C GLY A 53 10.33 6.81 0.07
N PHE A 54 9.99 6.14 -1.03
CA PHE A 54 10.98 5.56 -1.95
C PHE A 54 11.60 6.61 -2.89
N GLN A 55 10.92 7.75 -3.03
CA GLN A 55 11.39 8.91 -3.80
C GLN A 55 11.11 10.19 -2.98
N THR A 56 12.04 11.13 -3.06
CA THR A 56 11.85 12.48 -2.48
C THR A 56 11.43 13.41 -3.61
N PRO A 57 10.35 14.18 -3.46
CA PRO A 57 9.95 15.14 -4.49
C PRO A 57 11.05 16.18 -4.71
N THR A 58 11.20 16.66 -5.95
CA THR A 58 12.13 17.74 -6.32
C THR A 58 11.77 19.05 -5.62
N SER A 59 10.47 19.31 -5.47
CA SER A 59 9.93 20.43 -4.68
C SER A 59 8.54 20.11 -4.15
N GLY A 60 8.03 20.93 -3.23
CA GLY A 60 6.75 20.73 -2.57
C GLY A 60 6.87 19.87 -1.33
N ASP A 61 5.74 19.64 -0.67
CA ASP A 61 5.68 19.01 0.64
C ASP A 61 4.75 17.80 0.67
N VAL A 62 5.18 16.78 1.41
CA VAL A 62 4.37 15.61 1.78
C VAL A 62 4.18 15.65 3.28
N LEU A 63 2.93 15.77 3.70
CA LEU A 63 2.54 15.79 5.11
C LEU A 63 1.82 14.48 5.44
N PHE A 64 2.12 13.92 6.59
CA PHE A 64 1.42 12.78 7.18
C PHE A 64 0.96 13.18 8.59
N ASP A 65 -0.34 13.15 8.82
CA ASP A 65 -0.96 13.59 10.08
C ASP A 65 -0.49 15.01 10.49
N GLY A 66 -0.38 15.92 9.50
CA GLY A 66 0.09 17.29 9.66
C GLY A 66 1.61 17.46 9.79
N VAL A 67 2.39 16.37 9.84
CA VAL A 67 3.85 16.40 9.97
C VAL A 67 4.51 16.19 8.61
N ARG A 68 5.49 17.02 8.25
CA ARG A 68 6.26 16.89 7.01
C ARG A 68 7.14 15.65 7.04
N ILE A 69 7.00 14.78 6.02
CA ILE A 69 7.69 13.48 5.95
C ILE A 69 8.64 13.34 4.74
N ASN A 70 8.97 14.40 4.02
CA ASN A 70 9.82 14.33 2.83
C ASN A 70 11.15 13.60 3.10
N ALA A 71 11.81 13.88 4.22
CA ALA A 71 13.08 13.29 4.62
C ALA A 71 12.95 11.98 5.43
N VAL A 72 11.73 11.53 5.71
CA VAL A 72 11.52 10.31 6.51
C VAL A 72 11.65 9.08 5.59
N PRO A 73 12.60 8.16 5.84
CA PRO A 73 12.80 6.99 5.00
C PRO A 73 11.62 6.00 5.13
N PRO A 74 11.39 5.11 4.14
CA PRO A 74 10.23 4.21 4.09
C PRO A 74 10.03 3.38 5.36
N HIS A 75 11.11 2.81 5.91
CA HIS A 75 11.04 1.94 7.09
C HIS A 75 10.65 2.65 8.41
N LYS A 76 10.64 3.98 8.41
CA LYS A 76 10.19 4.81 9.56
C LYS A 76 8.79 5.38 9.36
N ARG A 77 8.17 5.18 8.18
CA ARG A 77 6.80 5.60 7.92
C ARG A 77 5.82 4.52 8.40
N THR A 78 4.68 4.92 8.92
CA THR A 78 3.55 4.00 9.22
C THR A 78 2.74 3.67 7.97
N ILE A 79 3.44 3.50 6.85
CA ILE A 79 2.94 3.27 5.49
C ILE A 79 3.63 2.03 4.97
N ASN A 80 2.86 1.06 4.45
CA ASN A 80 3.42 -0.12 3.78
C ASN A 80 3.00 -0.17 2.32
N THR A 81 3.76 -0.90 1.50
CA THR A 81 3.53 -0.99 0.05
C THR A 81 3.47 -2.44 -0.38
N VAL A 82 2.48 -2.77 -1.22
CA VAL A 82 2.42 -4.00 -2.01
C VAL A 82 2.76 -3.64 -3.45
N PHE A 83 3.85 -4.21 -3.96
CA PHE A 83 4.34 -3.97 -5.31
C PHE A 83 3.63 -4.88 -6.33
N GLN A 84 3.61 -4.48 -7.58
CA GLN A 84 2.98 -5.19 -8.70
C GLN A 84 3.37 -6.68 -8.81
N LYS A 85 4.63 -7.04 -8.54
CA LYS A 85 5.13 -8.43 -8.53
C LYS A 85 5.08 -9.09 -7.14
N TYR A 86 4.28 -8.57 -6.19
CA TYR A 86 4.09 -9.05 -4.81
C TYR A 86 5.36 -9.13 -3.96
N ALA A 87 6.55 -9.25 -4.55
CA ALA A 87 7.87 -9.33 -3.90
C ALA A 87 7.92 -10.29 -2.70
N LEU A 88 7.25 -11.45 -2.80
CA LEU A 88 7.31 -12.48 -1.75
C LEU A 88 8.73 -13.09 -1.69
N PHE A 89 9.14 -13.48 -0.49
CA PHE A 89 10.41 -14.18 -0.27
C PHE A 89 10.24 -15.65 -0.70
N PRO A 90 10.87 -16.10 -1.80
CA PRO A 90 10.62 -17.42 -2.38
C PRO A 90 11.17 -18.58 -1.53
N HIS A 91 12.15 -18.30 -0.68
CA HIS A 91 12.76 -19.25 0.23
C HIS A 91 12.00 -19.41 1.56
N LEU A 92 11.01 -18.54 1.84
CA LEU A 92 10.16 -18.58 3.01
C LEU A 92 8.79 -19.17 2.68
N ASN A 93 8.18 -19.87 3.64
CA ASN A 93 6.78 -20.28 3.56
C ASN A 93 5.82 -19.09 3.78
N VAL A 94 4.51 -19.36 3.75
CA VAL A 94 3.46 -18.33 3.93
C VAL A 94 3.58 -17.66 5.31
N TYR A 95 3.66 -18.46 6.38
CA TYR A 95 3.81 -17.96 7.74
C TYR A 95 5.05 -17.07 7.89
N GLU A 96 6.19 -17.55 7.43
CA GLU A 96 7.46 -16.83 7.53
C GLU A 96 7.46 -15.53 6.73
N ASN A 97 6.83 -15.50 5.55
CA ASN A 97 6.65 -14.28 4.78
C ASN A 97 5.89 -13.22 5.58
N ILE A 98 4.78 -13.61 6.25
CA ILE A 98 3.97 -12.68 7.04
C ILE A 98 4.73 -12.28 8.31
N ALA A 99 5.33 -13.22 9.02
CA ALA A 99 6.07 -12.98 10.27
C ALA A 99 7.32 -12.13 10.09
N PHE A 100 7.87 -12.04 8.87
CA PHE A 100 9.18 -11.42 8.59
C PHE A 100 9.32 -10.01 9.20
N GLY A 101 8.33 -9.13 8.97
CA GLY A 101 8.36 -7.77 9.47
C GLY A 101 8.22 -7.65 11.00
N LEU A 102 7.58 -8.63 11.64
CA LEU A 102 7.40 -8.67 13.10
C LEU A 102 8.68 -9.13 13.82
N ARG A 103 9.53 -9.92 13.15
CA ARG A 103 10.80 -10.40 13.71
C ARG A 103 11.92 -9.37 13.68
N ILE A 104 11.72 -8.26 12.94
CA ILE A 104 12.69 -7.16 12.92
C ILE A 104 12.57 -6.37 14.23
N PRO A 105 13.66 -6.26 15.03
CA PRO A 105 13.63 -5.51 16.28
C PRO A 105 13.28 -4.05 16.01
N LYS A 106 12.32 -3.52 16.76
CA LYS A 106 11.92 -2.10 16.69
C LYS A 106 12.48 -1.37 17.92
N ALA A 107 12.90 -0.12 17.72
CA ALA A 107 13.29 0.74 18.85
C ALA A 107 12.03 1.10 19.66
N ASP A 108 12.09 0.93 20.97
CA ASP A 108 11.09 1.43 21.91
C ASP A 108 11.22 2.96 22.13
N ALA A 109 10.43 3.52 23.02
CA ALA A 109 10.47 4.94 23.34
C ALA A 109 11.81 5.41 23.95
N SER A 110 12.62 4.48 24.51
CA SER A 110 13.96 4.74 25.04
C SER A 110 15.08 4.53 24.01
N GLY A 111 14.73 4.11 22.78
CA GLY A 111 15.68 3.80 21.71
C GLY A 111 16.29 2.39 21.78
N VAL A 112 15.86 1.57 22.74
CA VAL A 112 16.31 0.17 22.88
C VAL A 112 15.60 -0.70 21.86
N LYS A 113 16.37 -1.54 21.14
CA LYS A 113 15.80 -2.51 20.19
C LYS A 113 15.15 -3.68 20.91
N VAL A 114 13.84 -3.76 20.83
CA VAL A 114 13.03 -4.83 21.42
C VAL A 114 12.50 -5.76 20.33
N LYS A 115 12.58 -7.07 20.57
CA LYS A 115 11.95 -8.10 19.74
C LYS A 115 10.56 -8.44 20.30
N LEU A 116 9.61 -8.69 19.42
CA LEU A 116 8.32 -9.25 19.83
C LEU A 116 8.52 -10.70 20.30
N PRO A 117 7.79 -11.15 21.35
CA PRO A 117 7.73 -12.55 21.73
C PRO A 117 7.15 -13.40 20.58
N GLU A 118 7.65 -14.64 20.41
CA GLU A 118 7.16 -15.55 19.35
C GLU A 118 5.66 -15.84 19.50
N GLU A 119 5.12 -15.93 20.71
CA GLU A 119 3.68 -16.08 20.96
C GLU A 119 2.85 -14.94 20.37
N GLU A 120 3.32 -13.70 20.52
CA GLU A 120 2.64 -12.52 19.95
C GLU A 120 2.78 -12.47 18.41
N ILE A 121 3.94 -12.93 17.89
CA ILE A 121 4.14 -13.07 16.43
C ILE A 121 3.15 -14.09 15.88
N ASP A 122 3.07 -15.27 16.52
CA ASP A 122 2.16 -16.35 16.10
C ASP A 122 0.70 -15.87 16.11
N ARG A 123 0.26 -15.23 17.20
CA ARG A 123 -1.09 -14.67 17.31
C ARG A 123 -1.42 -13.72 16.15
N ARG A 124 -0.54 -12.75 15.88
CA ARG A 124 -0.76 -11.75 14.80
C ARG A 124 -0.74 -12.37 13.41
N VAL A 125 0.16 -13.33 13.18
CA VAL A 125 0.22 -14.02 11.88
C VAL A 125 -1.04 -14.84 11.65
N MET A 126 -1.52 -15.58 12.67
CA MET A 126 -2.73 -16.40 12.56
C MET A 126 -3.99 -15.54 12.37
N GLU A 127 -4.11 -14.42 13.08
CA GLU A 127 -5.17 -13.44 12.85
C GLU A 127 -5.15 -12.89 11.41
N MET A 128 -3.97 -12.57 10.91
CA MET A 128 -3.82 -12.04 9.56
C MET A 128 -4.17 -13.08 8.50
N LEU A 129 -3.78 -14.35 8.70
CA LEU A 129 -4.15 -15.46 7.81
C LEU A 129 -5.68 -15.68 7.76
N GLU A 130 -6.37 -15.46 8.88
CA GLU A 130 -7.84 -15.48 8.92
C GLU A 130 -8.44 -14.33 8.12
N ILE A 131 -7.94 -13.10 8.33
CA ILE A 131 -8.40 -11.90 7.61
C ILE A 131 -8.28 -12.07 6.10
N VAL A 132 -7.18 -12.67 5.60
CA VAL A 132 -6.96 -12.87 4.16
C VAL A 132 -7.45 -14.22 3.63
N ASN A 133 -8.23 -14.99 4.41
CA ASN A 133 -8.77 -16.31 4.05
C ASN A 133 -7.69 -17.31 3.58
N LEU A 134 -6.58 -17.41 4.30
CA LEU A 134 -5.46 -18.33 4.03
C LEU A 134 -5.12 -19.24 5.22
N ARG A 135 -6.04 -19.45 6.18
CA ARG A 135 -5.87 -20.47 7.22
C ARG A 135 -5.65 -21.86 6.60
N GLY A 136 -4.71 -22.62 7.16
CA GLY A 136 -4.30 -23.94 6.65
C GLY A 136 -3.22 -23.87 5.56
N PHE A 137 -2.76 -22.66 5.18
CA PHE A 137 -1.70 -22.48 4.19
C PHE A 137 -0.35 -22.11 4.81
N GLU A 138 -0.23 -22.07 6.11
CA GLU A 138 0.93 -21.55 6.86
C GLU A 138 2.26 -22.12 6.39
N LYS A 139 2.29 -23.46 6.21
CA LYS A 139 3.51 -24.20 5.83
C LYS A 139 3.75 -24.31 4.34
N ARG A 140 2.83 -23.82 3.48
CA ARG A 140 3.00 -23.88 2.02
C ARG A 140 4.10 -22.93 1.56
N ARG A 141 4.86 -23.34 0.55
CA ARG A 141 5.81 -22.47 -0.15
C ARG A 141 5.06 -21.50 -1.06
N THR A 142 5.60 -20.32 -1.27
CA THR A 142 4.98 -19.30 -2.14
C THR A 142 4.80 -19.78 -3.58
N THR A 143 5.67 -20.68 -4.07
CA THR A 143 5.60 -21.30 -5.40
C THR A 143 4.44 -22.28 -5.58
N GLN A 144 3.81 -22.73 -4.50
CA GLN A 144 2.65 -23.65 -4.51
C GLN A 144 1.31 -22.89 -4.50
N LEU A 145 1.35 -21.57 -4.52
CA LEU A 145 0.19 -20.70 -4.42
C LEU A 145 -0.23 -20.19 -5.81
N SER A 146 -1.55 -20.05 -6.00
CA SER A 146 -2.07 -19.28 -7.15
C SER A 146 -1.70 -17.79 -7.05
N GLY A 147 -1.77 -17.04 -8.16
CA GLY A 147 -1.49 -15.61 -8.17
C GLY A 147 -2.30 -14.82 -7.13
N GLY A 148 -3.60 -15.08 -7.01
CA GLY A 148 -4.45 -14.45 -6.00
C GLY A 148 -4.09 -14.84 -4.55
N GLN A 149 -3.63 -16.08 -4.32
CA GLN A 149 -3.12 -16.49 -3.01
C GLN A 149 -1.79 -15.79 -2.68
N GLN A 150 -0.88 -15.68 -3.64
CA GLN A 150 0.37 -14.94 -3.47
C GLN A 150 0.10 -13.47 -3.14
N GLN A 151 -0.84 -12.85 -3.81
CA GLN A 151 -1.27 -11.48 -3.53
C GLN A 151 -1.81 -11.33 -2.11
N ARG A 152 -2.67 -12.24 -1.65
CA ARG A 152 -3.19 -12.22 -0.27
C ARG A 152 -2.07 -12.38 0.76
N VAL A 153 -1.07 -13.19 0.51
CA VAL A 153 0.12 -13.29 1.37
C VAL A 153 0.89 -11.97 1.41
N ALA A 154 1.06 -11.29 0.26
CA ALA A 154 1.75 -10.00 0.20
C ALA A 154 0.98 -8.91 0.97
N ILE A 155 -0.35 -8.89 0.85
CA ILE A 155 -1.23 -7.99 1.60
C ILE A 155 -1.13 -8.29 3.11
N ALA A 156 -1.22 -9.56 3.51
CA ALA A 156 -1.09 -9.99 4.90
C ALA A 156 0.25 -9.55 5.50
N ARG A 157 1.37 -9.76 4.76
CA ARG A 157 2.71 -9.33 5.16
C ARG A 157 2.79 -7.80 5.35
N ALA A 158 2.11 -7.04 4.49
CA ALA A 158 2.10 -5.60 4.60
C ALA A 158 1.24 -5.12 5.78
N LEU A 159 0.12 -5.80 6.08
CA LEU A 159 -0.84 -5.42 7.11
C LEU A 159 -0.46 -5.87 8.53
N VAL A 160 0.30 -6.95 8.68
CA VAL A 160 0.63 -7.54 10.00
C VAL A 160 1.35 -6.56 10.94
N ASN A 161 2.03 -5.56 10.39
CA ASN A 161 2.67 -4.47 11.14
C ASN A 161 1.70 -3.34 11.52
N GLN A 162 0.41 -3.47 11.21
CA GLN A 162 -0.63 -2.48 11.49
C GLN A 162 -0.30 -1.06 10.97
N PRO A 163 -0.01 -0.91 9.67
CA PRO A 163 0.23 0.42 9.11
C PRO A 163 -1.06 1.25 9.12
N LYS A 164 -0.94 2.58 9.10
CA LYS A 164 -2.08 3.47 8.90
C LYS A 164 -2.50 3.57 7.43
N VAL A 165 -1.57 3.30 6.52
CA VAL A 165 -1.80 3.37 5.07
C VAL A 165 -1.19 2.17 4.37
N LEU A 166 -1.96 1.56 3.45
CA LEU A 166 -1.47 0.57 2.50
C LEU A 166 -1.48 1.14 1.09
N LEU A 167 -0.31 1.14 0.47
CA LEU A 167 -0.10 1.52 -0.92
C LEU A 167 -0.12 0.27 -1.80
N LEU A 168 -0.89 0.30 -2.89
CA LEU A 168 -1.13 -0.82 -3.80
C LEU A 168 -0.81 -0.38 -5.24
N ASP A 169 0.30 -0.86 -5.79
CA ASP A 169 0.78 -0.50 -7.13
C ASP A 169 0.34 -1.57 -8.15
N GLU A 170 -0.75 -1.32 -8.87
CA GLU A 170 -1.36 -2.21 -9.88
C GLU A 170 -1.47 -3.69 -9.42
N PRO A 171 -2.02 -3.97 -8.23
CA PRO A 171 -1.91 -5.30 -7.65
C PRO A 171 -2.74 -6.37 -8.39
N LEU A 172 -3.74 -5.98 -9.19
CA LEU A 172 -4.63 -6.90 -9.89
C LEU A 172 -4.25 -7.14 -11.35
N GLY A 173 -3.25 -6.42 -11.88
CA GLY A 173 -2.92 -6.44 -13.31
C GLY A 173 -2.50 -7.80 -13.87
N ALA A 174 -1.98 -8.71 -13.04
CA ALA A 174 -1.53 -10.04 -13.43
C ALA A 174 -2.63 -11.15 -13.29
N LEU A 175 -3.85 -10.80 -12.84
CA LEU A 175 -4.93 -11.76 -12.58
C LEU A 175 -5.91 -11.86 -13.75
N ASP A 176 -6.50 -13.06 -13.94
CA ASP A 176 -7.63 -13.24 -14.84
C ASP A 176 -8.88 -12.48 -14.33
N LEU A 177 -9.85 -12.27 -15.22
CA LEU A 177 -11.03 -11.44 -14.96
C LEU A 177 -11.85 -11.90 -13.74
N LYS A 178 -12.05 -13.22 -13.58
CA LYS A 178 -12.84 -13.77 -12.46
C LYS A 178 -12.10 -13.55 -11.14
N LEU A 179 -10.84 -13.93 -11.09
CA LEU A 179 -10.00 -13.78 -9.90
C LEU A 179 -9.82 -12.31 -9.53
N ARG A 180 -9.75 -11.42 -10.52
CA ARG A 180 -9.69 -9.98 -10.34
C ARG A 180 -10.90 -9.45 -9.59
N LYS A 181 -12.13 -9.81 -10.00
CA LYS A 181 -13.37 -9.42 -9.32
C LYS A 181 -13.45 -9.94 -7.89
N ASP A 182 -13.06 -11.20 -7.68
CA ASP A 182 -13.02 -11.77 -6.33
C ASP A 182 -12.03 -10.99 -5.43
N MET A 183 -10.87 -10.60 -5.97
CA MET A 183 -9.87 -9.83 -5.23
C MET A 183 -10.28 -8.38 -4.97
N GLN A 184 -11.04 -7.74 -5.87
CA GLN A 184 -11.61 -6.41 -5.62
C GLN A 184 -12.51 -6.41 -4.38
N ASN A 185 -13.43 -7.39 -4.31
CA ASN A 185 -14.31 -7.56 -3.15
C ASN A 185 -13.51 -7.82 -1.87
N GLU A 186 -12.47 -8.64 -1.97
CA GLU A 186 -11.62 -8.99 -0.85
C GLU A 186 -10.82 -7.79 -0.34
N LEU A 187 -10.25 -6.96 -1.22
CA LEU A 187 -9.55 -5.72 -0.86
C LEU A 187 -10.47 -4.74 -0.12
N LYS A 188 -11.68 -4.55 -0.63
CA LYS A 188 -12.70 -3.72 0.05
C LYS A 188 -13.06 -4.26 1.44
N ARG A 189 -13.25 -5.57 1.56
CA ARG A 189 -13.55 -6.23 2.82
C ARG A 189 -12.41 -6.05 3.83
N ILE A 190 -11.18 -6.28 3.40
CA ILE A 190 -9.98 -6.13 4.25
C ILE A 190 -9.83 -4.67 4.70
N GLN A 191 -9.95 -3.70 3.79
CA GLN A 191 -9.84 -2.28 4.10
C GLN A 191 -10.85 -1.86 5.19
N LYS A 192 -12.12 -2.28 5.05
CA LYS A 192 -13.17 -2.01 6.04
C LYS A 192 -12.91 -2.71 7.37
N ALA A 193 -12.50 -3.98 7.35
CA ALA A 193 -12.26 -4.76 8.56
C ALA A 193 -11.06 -4.22 9.37
N MET A 194 -10.04 -3.71 8.68
CA MET A 194 -8.83 -3.18 9.31
C MET A 194 -8.93 -1.68 9.63
N GLU A 195 -9.95 -0.99 9.12
CA GLU A 195 -10.15 0.47 9.26
C GLU A 195 -8.89 1.28 8.88
N ILE A 196 -8.23 0.94 7.79
CA ILE A 196 -7.03 1.61 7.32
C ILE A 196 -7.27 2.33 5.99
N THR A 197 -6.39 3.28 5.66
CA THR A 197 -6.42 4.00 4.39
C THR A 197 -5.73 3.18 3.31
N PHE A 198 -6.40 3.00 2.15
CA PHE A 198 -5.81 2.41 0.95
C PHE A 198 -5.55 3.49 -0.10
N VAL A 199 -4.36 3.46 -0.69
CA VAL A 199 -4.03 4.21 -1.91
C VAL A 199 -3.73 3.21 -3.01
N TYR A 200 -4.61 3.14 -3.99
CA TYR A 200 -4.62 2.14 -5.05
C TYR A 200 -4.25 2.78 -6.39
N VAL A 201 -3.38 2.14 -7.13
CA VAL A 201 -3.00 2.57 -8.49
C VAL A 201 -3.57 1.59 -9.50
N THR A 202 -4.25 2.08 -10.51
CA THR A 202 -4.74 1.29 -11.64
C THR A 202 -4.86 2.14 -12.91
N HIS A 203 -4.96 1.46 -14.05
CA HIS A 203 -5.37 2.06 -15.32
C HIS A 203 -6.78 1.57 -15.74
N ASP A 204 -7.41 0.72 -14.93
CA ASP A 204 -8.73 0.15 -15.17
C ASP A 204 -9.81 0.98 -14.47
N GLN A 205 -10.75 1.52 -15.27
CA GLN A 205 -11.82 2.37 -14.77
C GLN A 205 -12.86 1.57 -13.95
N GLU A 206 -13.13 0.32 -14.34
CA GLU A 206 -14.08 -0.53 -13.62
C GLU A 206 -13.55 -0.82 -12.20
N GLU A 207 -12.24 -1.09 -12.05
CA GLU A 207 -11.62 -1.26 -10.74
C GLU A 207 -11.77 -0.01 -9.88
N ALA A 208 -11.42 1.16 -10.45
CA ALA A 208 -11.48 2.43 -9.74
C ALA A 208 -12.90 2.72 -9.22
N LEU A 209 -13.91 2.61 -10.08
CA LEU A 209 -15.31 2.90 -9.72
C LEU A 209 -15.90 1.84 -8.76
N ALA A 210 -15.51 0.58 -8.88
CA ALA A 210 -16.04 -0.48 -8.04
C ALA A 210 -15.54 -0.42 -6.57
N MET A 211 -14.31 0.05 -6.35
CA MET A 211 -13.67 -0.06 -5.04
C MET A 211 -13.57 1.24 -4.26
N SER A 212 -13.48 2.39 -4.94
CA SER A 212 -13.02 3.63 -4.33
C SER A 212 -14.13 4.45 -3.67
N ASP A 213 -13.75 5.15 -2.59
CA ASP A 213 -14.53 6.25 -2.04
C ASP A 213 -14.15 7.57 -2.76
N THR A 214 -12.90 7.66 -3.25
CA THR A 214 -12.39 8.80 -4.02
C THR A 214 -11.55 8.32 -5.19
N VAL A 215 -11.84 8.81 -6.39
CA VAL A 215 -11.05 8.57 -7.60
C VAL A 215 -10.33 9.85 -8.01
N VAL A 216 -9.03 9.76 -8.22
CA VAL A 216 -8.16 10.84 -8.70
C VAL A 216 -7.70 10.49 -10.12
N VAL A 217 -8.18 11.22 -11.10
CA VAL A 217 -7.79 11.03 -12.50
C VAL A 217 -6.51 11.82 -12.77
N MET A 218 -5.48 11.13 -13.21
CA MET A 218 -4.17 11.70 -13.53
C MET A 218 -3.86 11.57 -15.02
N ASP A 219 -3.29 12.61 -15.60
CA ASP A 219 -2.76 12.60 -16.95
C ASP A 219 -1.56 13.55 -17.06
N ALA A 220 -0.53 13.16 -17.83
CA ALA A 220 0.67 13.97 -18.10
C ALA A 220 1.25 14.64 -16.82
N GLY A 221 1.38 13.89 -15.72
CA GLY A 221 1.97 14.37 -14.47
C GLY A 221 1.08 15.32 -13.65
N ARG A 222 -0.19 15.49 -14.00
CA ARG A 222 -1.12 16.40 -13.33
C ARG A 222 -2.40 15.68 -12.90
N ILE A 223 -3.05 16.19 -11.86
CA ILE A 223 -4.41 15.79 -11.49
C ILE A 223 -5.38 16.55 -12.39
N GLN A 224 -6.21 15.81 -13.12
CA GLN A 224 -7.23 16.38 -14.01
C GLN A 224 -8.56 16.54 -13.28
N GLN A 225 -8.91 15.55 -12.44
CA GLN A 225 -10.18 15.52 -11.73
C GLN A 225 -10.06 14.70 -10.43
N ILE A 226 -10.81 15.09 -9.43
CA ILE A 226 -11.04 14.32 -8.21
C ILE A 226 -12.56 14.21 -8.03
N GLY A 227 -13.05 12.99 -7.79
CA GLY A 227 -14.46 12.69 -7.60
C GLY A 227 -14.69 11.56 -6.61
N SER A 228 -15.91 11.42 -6.11
CA SER A 228 -16.41 10.34 -5.23
C SER A 228 -17.48 9.54 -5.95
#